data_44c32497eb0c455f6ad7d699c4fb7b9f
#
_entry.id   44c32497eb0c455f6ad7d699c4fb7b9f
#
_cell.length_a   1.000
_cell.length_b   1.000
_cell.length_c   1.000
_cell.angle_alpha   90.00
_cell.angle_beta   90.00
_cell.angle_gamma   90.00
#
_symmetry.space_group_name_H-M   'P 1'
#
loop_
_entity.id
_entity.type
_entity.pdbx_description
1 polymer ?
#
loop_
_entity_poly.entity_id
_entity_poly.type
_entity_poly.pdbx_seq_one_letter_code
_entity_poly.pdbx_strand_id
1 'polypeptide(L)'
;MKLSSGKKLAAASAIAMLACSVLASFVSAQEVSPVEDSPTRSYVLVDQFEHTTTRYTGGNENEDALRFNTSGWIGGDYNRLWIYTEGTKPYKGKLEDADVQVLYGRLVVPFWDLQAGIRYFKPLSSGPSRNYAVVGVQGLAPYRFGVQAAAFVSERGDVSARAELEYELLLTQRWILQPRFAINIALKAVREQGIGRGLNDVEFGLRLRYEIRREFAPYIGVSWQKRYGGTAQFARARGEDTGGGSLVAGVRLWF
;
A
#
# COMPACT_ATOMS: atom_id res chain seq x y z
N MET A 1 21.37 -29.22 -11.10
CA MET A 1 20.11 -28.97 -11.82
C MET A 1 19.56 -27.61 -11.32
N LYS A 2 20.00 -26.51 -12.00
CA LYS A 2 19.66 -25.12 -11.61
C LYS A 2 18.66 -24.56 -12.63
N LEU A 3 17.39 -24.62 -12.32
CA LEU A 3 16.34 -23.96 -13.11
C LEU A 3 15.16 -23.63 -12.20
N SER A 4 15.13 -22.45 -11.58
CA SER A 4 13.90 -21.98 -10.92
C SER A 4 13.84 -20.47 -10.59
N SER A 5 14.91 -19.69 -10.79
CA SER A 5 14.89 -18.28 -10.37
C SER A 5 14.12 -17.36 -11.34
N GLY A 6 14.15 -17.65 -12.63
CA GLY A 6 13.47 -16.79 -13.63
C GLY A 6 11.94 -16.90 -13.65
N LYS A 7 11.40 -18.05 -13.27
CA LYS A 7 9.94 -18.27 -13.30
C LYS A 7 9.17 -17.56 -12.17
N LYS A 8 9.84 -17.27 -11.03
CA LYS A 8 9.22 -16.59 -9.90
C LYS A 8 9.24 -15.06 -10.04
N LEU A 9 10.19 -14.53 -10.80
CA LEU A 9 10.24 -13.09 -11.13
C LEU A 9 9.12 -12.72 -12.12
N ALA A 10 8.85 -13.62 -13.08
CA ALA A 10 7.76 -13.48 -14.04
C ALA A 10 6.38 -13.53 -13.35
N ALA A 11 6.23 -14.28 -12.26
CA ALA A 11 4.95 -14.41 -11.56
C ALA A 11 4.55 -13.14 -10.77
N ALA A 12 5.49 -12.45 -10.11
CA ALA A 12 5.19 -11.23 -9.37
C ALA A 12 4.90 -10.04 -10.31
N SER A 13 5.66 -9.92 -11.41
CA SER A 13 5.38 -8.94 -12.46
C SER A 13 4.09 -9.29 -13.21
N ALA A 14 3.76 -10.58 -13.38
CA ALA A 14 2.54 -11.05 -14.01
C ALA A 14 1.30 -10.76 -13.15
N ILE A 15 1.39 -10.82 -11.82
CA ILE A 15 0.27 -10.50 -10.93
C ILE A 15 -0.04 -8.99 -10.95
N ALA A 16 0.98 -8.14 -10.94
CA ALA A 16 0.80 -6.69 -11.07
C ALA A 16 0.29 -6.31 -12.48
N MET A 17 0.81 -6.95 -13.54
CA MET A 17 0.33 -6.76 -14.90
C MET A 17 -1.05 -7.41 -15.14
N LEU A 18 -1.36 -8.54 -14.47
CA LEU A 18 -2.66 -9.18 -14.58
C LEU A 18 -3.74 -8.35 -13.88
N ALA A 19 -3.44 -7.72 -12.73
CA ALA A 19 -4.34 -6.78 -12.09
C ALA A 19 -4.62 -5.56 -12.98
N CYS A 20 -3.60 -5.00 -13.63
CA CYS A 20 -3.75 -3.93 -14.61
C CYS A 20 -4.51 -4.39 -15.88
N SER A 21 -4.23 -5.59 -16.40
CA SER A 21 -4.87 -6.08 -17.63
C SER A 21 -6.33 -6.50 -17.41
N VAL A 22 -6.67 -7.04 -16.25
CA VAL A 22 -8.06 -7.36 -15.88
C VAL A 22 -8.88 -6.08 -15.73
N LEU A 23 -8.33 -5.02 -15.13
CA LEU A 23 -9.01 -3.71 -15.04
C LEU A 23 -9.12 -3.01 -16.41
N ALA A 24 -8.12 -3.17 -17.28
CA ALA A 24 -8.15 -2.60 -18.64
C ALA A 24 -9.12 -3.32 -19.59
N SER A 25 -9.38 -4.61 -19.37
CA SER A 25 -10.30 -5.40 -20.22
C SER A 25 -11.79 -5.12 -19.97
N PHE A 26 -12.13 -4.43 -18.87
CA PHE A 26 -13.50 -4.01 -18.58
C PHE A 26 -13.88 -2.67 -19.21
N VAL A 27 -12.98 -2.00 -19.91
CA VAL A 27 -13.29 -0.82 -20.73
C VAL A 27 -13.83 -1.28 -22.10
N SER A 28 -14.91 -2.03 -22.12
CA SER A 28 -15.73 -2.15 -23.32
C SER A 28 -16.51 -0.86 -23.48
N ALA A 29 -16.38 -0.21 -24.63
CA ALA A 29 -17.21 0.93 -24.98
C ALA A 29 -18.68 0.49 -24.95
N GLN A 30 -19.37 0.73 -23.84
CA GLN A 30 -20.80 0.55 -23.73
C GLN A 30 -21.43 1.74 -24.45
N GLU A 31 -22.33 1.49 -25.38
CA GLU A 31 -23.13 2.54 -26.00
C GLU A 31 -23.83 3.32 -24.91
N VAL A 32 -23.48 4.60 -24.82
CA VAL A 32 -24.04 5.52 -23.82
C VAL A 32 -25.48 5.75 -24.16
N SER A 33 -26.38 5.11 -23.44
CA SER A 33 -27.80 5.49 -23.43
C SER A 33 -27.91 6.90 -22.82
N PRO A 34 -28.66 7.83 -23.41
CA PRO A 34 -28.70 9.23 -22.92
C PRO A 34 -29.35 9.42 -21.55
N VAL A 35 -29.69 8.38 -20.84
CA VAL A 35 -30.34 8.40 -19.50
C VAL A 35 -29.73 7.31 -18.62
N GLU A 36 -28.41 7.25 -18.45
CA GLU A 36 -27.79 6.47 -17.40
C GLU A 36 -27.49 7.38 -16.20
N ASP A 37 -28.34 7.32 -15.18
CA ASP A 37 -28.19 8.09 -13.94
C ASP A 37 -27.01 7.61 -13.05
N SER A 38 -26.31 6.53 -13.41
CA SER A 38 -25.16 5.97 -12.68
C SER A 38 -24.18 5.26 -13.59
N PRO A 39 -23.35 5.96 -14.36
CA PRO A 39 -22.35 5.33 -15.22
C PRO A 39 -21.31 4.57 -14.39
N THR A 40 -20.98 3.35 -14.80
CA THR A 40 -19.87 2.59 -14.21
C THR A 40 -18.55 3.23 -14.65
N ARG A 41 -17.70 3.55 -13.69
CA ARG A 41 -16.38 4.14 -13.89
C ARG A 41 -15.31 3.24 -13.29
N SER A 42 -14.10 3.38 -13.77
CA SER A 42 -12.91 2.71 -13.22
C SER A 42 -11.79 3.71 -13.02
N TYR A 43 -10.95 3.44 -12.05
CA TYR A 43 -9.78 4.22 -11.73
C TYR A 43 -8.67 3.31 -11.25
N VAL A 44 -7.46 3.56 -11.68
CA VAL A 44 -6.25 2.86 -11.22
C VAL A 44 -5.20 3.89 -10.85
N LEU A 45 -4.66 3.79 -9.66
CA LEU A 45 -3.61 4.62 -9.14
C LEU A 45 -2.41 3.74 -8.75
N VAL A 46 -1.28 3.93 -9.39
CA VAL A 46 0.03 3.49 -8.91
C VAL A 46 0.59 4.65 -8.10
N ASP A 47 0.31 4.64 -6.79
CA ASP A 47 0.70 5.75 -5.90
C ASP A 47 2.20 5.74 -5.64
N GLN A 48 2.76 4.54 -5.43
CA GLN A 48 4.19 4.37 -5.22
C GLN A 48 4.72 3.27 -6.15
N PHE A 49 5.64 3.66 -7.00
CA PHE A 49 6.55 2.75 -7.69
C PHE A 49 7.93 3.36 -7.56
N GLU A 50 8.61 3.00 -6.47
CA GLU A 50 9.80 3.73 -6.02
C GLU A 50 10.98 2.81 -5.72
N HIS A 51 12.16 3.30 -6.06
CA HIS A 51 13.43 2.81 -5.55
C HIS A 51 13.66 3.44 -4.17
N THR A 52 13.98 2.61 -3.21
CA THR A 52 14.21 3.00 -1.82
C THR A 52 15.61 2.59 -1.42
N THR A 53 16.42 3.54 -0.95
CA THR A 53 17.72 3.29 -0.32
C THR A 53 17.61 3.58 1.16
N THR A 54 17.61 2.55 1.98
CA THR A 54 17.41 2.65 3.43
C THR A 54 18.75 2.60 4.15
N ARG A 55 18.97 3.57 5.06
CA ARG A 55 20.06 3.56 6.02
C ARG A 55 19.50 3.24 7.39
N TYR A 56 19.89 2.12 7.95
CA TYR A 56 19.45 1.68 9.28
C TYR A 56 20.28 2.32 10.39
N THR A 57 19.65 2.53 11.55
CA THR A 57 20.30 3.10 12.74
C THR A 57 21.20 2.05 13.40
N GLY A 58 22.47 2.02 13.07
CA GLY A 58 23.43 1.03 13.58
C GLY A 58 23.98 0.09 12.51
N GLY A 59 23.42 0.11 11.31
CA GLY A 59 23.94 -0.65 10.15
C GLY A 59 25.02 0.10 9.39
N ASN A 60 26.00 -0.65 8.88
CA ASN A 60 27.07 -0.10 8.03
C ASN A 60 26.74 -0.16 6.54
N GLU A 61 25.70 -0.85 6.14
CA GLU A 61 25.29 -1.02 4.75
C GLU A 61 23.93 -0.39 4.47
N ASN A 62 23.78 0.19 3.29
CA ASN A 62 22.50 0.62 2.77
C ASN A 62 21.76 -0.58 2.19
N GLU A 63 20.47 -0.64 2.40
CA GLU A 63 19.61 -1.63 1.76
C GLU A 63 18.76 -0.97 0.69
N ASP A 64 18.89 -1.49 -0.53
CA ASP A 64 18.15 -1.02 -1.68
C ASP A 64 16.98 -1.93 -1.96
N ALA A 65 15.80 -1.35 -2.13
CA ALA A 65 14.57 -2.07 -2.42
C ALA A 65 13.72 -1.36 -3.47
N LEU A 66 12.87 -2.11 -4.13
CA LEU A 66 11.77 -1.61 -4.94
C LEU A 66 10.48 -1.74 -4.12
N ARG A 67 9.80 -0.63 -3.89
CA ARG A 67 8.49 -0.58 -3.24
C ARG A 67 7.41 -0.24 -4.25
N PHE A 68 6.28 -0.91 -4.16
CA PHE A 68 5.10 -0.58 -4.95
C PHE A 68 3.86 -0.53 -4.07
N ASN A 69 2.99 0.42 -4.37
CA ASN A 69 1.66 0.56 -3.79
C ASN A 69 0.71 0.97 -4.91
N THR A 70 -0.31 0.16 -5.14
CA THR A 70 -1.27 0.37 -6.21
C THR A 70 -2.67 0.16 -5.66
N SER A 71 -3.57 1.05 -6.02
CA SER A 71 -4.99 0.93 -5.73
C SER A 71 -5.81 1.11 -7.01
N GLY A 72 -6.98 0.51 -7.04
CA GLY A 72 -7.92 0.73 -8.13
C GLY A 72 -9.33 0.44 -7.69
N TRP A 73 -10.29 1.01 -8.39
CA TRP A 73 -11.69 0.73 -8.15
C TRP A 73 -12.50 0.71 -9.44
N ILE A 74 -13.60 -0.03 -9.40
CA ILE A 74 -14.62 -0.05 -10.43
C ILE A 74 -16.00 0.03 -9.77
N GLY A 75 -16.91 0.83 -10.29
CA GLY A 75 -18.26 0.95 -9.77
C GLY A 75 -18.96 2.24 -10.16
N GLY A 76 -20.10 2.51 -9.51
CA GLY A 76 -20.87 3.72 -9.65
C GLY A 76 -20.54 4.77 -8.60
N ASP A 77 -21.44 5.72 -8.43
CA ASP A 77 -21.23 6.85 -7.52
C ASP A 77 -21.24 6.43 -6.04
N TYR A 78 -22.05 5.43 -5.68
CA TYR A 78 -22.24 5.00 -4.28
C TYR A 78 -21.54 3.70 -3.94
N ASN A 79 -21.40 2.79 -4.89
CA ASN A 79 -20.90 1.44 -4.65
C ASN A 79 -19.70 1.17 -5.55
N ARG A 80 -18.59 0.71 -4.96
CA ARG A 80 -17.32 0.47 -5.67
C ARG A 80 -16.68 -0.82 -5.19
N LEU A 81 -16.10 -1.55 -6.10
CA LEU A 81 -15.18 -2.64 -5.79
C LEU A 81 -13.76 -2.08 -5.84
N TRP A 82 -13.05 -2.19 -4.73
CA TRP A 82 -11.67 -1.71 -4.56
C TRP A 82 -10.70 -2.88 -4.59
N ILE A 83 -9.55 -2.65 -5.19
CA ILE A 83 -8.41 -3.55 -5.15
C ILE A 83 -7.20 -2.75 -4.69
N TYR A 84 -6.49 -3.23 -3.66
CA TYR A 84 -5.23 -2.66 -3.18
C TYR A 84 -4.15 -3.71 -3.29
N THR A 85 -2.97 -3.30 -3.74
CA THR A 85 -1.78 -4.16 -3.75
C THR A 85 -0.59 -3.37 -3.25
N GLU A 86 0.14 -3.95 -2.30
CA GLU A 86 1.34 -3.35 -1.72
C GLU A 86 2.44 -4.40 -1.63
N GLY A 87 3.70 -4.00 -1.80
CA GLY A 87 4.82 -4.89 -1.60
C GLY A 87 6.16 -4.21 -1.67
N THR A 88 7.15 -4.86 -1.07
CA THR A 88 8.54 -4.43 -1.05
C THR A 88 9.45 -5.56 -1.50
N LYS A 89 10.35 -5.27 -2.43
CA LYS A 89 11.31 -6.22 -2.96
C LYS A 89 12.72 -5.67 -2.82
N PRO A 90 13.53 -6.17 -1.87
CA PRO A 90 14.95 -5.88 -1.82
C PRO A 90 15.67 -6.33 -3.10
N TYR A 91 16.66 -5.58 -3.55
CA TYR A 91 17.47 -6.00 -4.71
C TYR A 91 18.34 -7.23 -4.39
N LYS A 92 18.82 -7.31 -3.15
CA LYS A 92 19.54 -8.46 -2.62
C LYS A 92 18.60 -9.28 -1.73
N GLY A 93 17.80 -10.17 -2.31
CA GLY A 93 16.92 -11.01 -1.52
C GLY A 93 15.65 -11.47 -2.24
N LYS A 94 14.77 -12.07 -1.46
CA LYS A 94 13.41 -12.45 -1.90
C LYS A 94 12.48 -11.27 -1.65
N LEU A 95 11.34 -11.27 -2.35
CA LEU A 95 10.24 -10.35 -2.09
C LEU A 95 9.89 -10.43 -0.59
N GLU A 96 9.86 -9.30 0.13
CA GLU A 96 9.63 -9.29 1.58
C GLU A 96 8.17 -9.49 1.92
N ASP A 97 7.29 -8.78 1.21
CA ASP A 97 5.86 -8.79 1.46
C ASP A 97 5.07 -8.76 0.16
N ALA A 98 3.94 -9.45 0.14
CA ALA A 98 2.89 -9.27 -0.84
C ALA A 98 1.55 -9.16 -0.12
N ASP A 99 0.90 -8.03 -0.27
CA ASP A 99 -0.41 -7.69 0.27
C ASP A 99 -1.38 -7.47 -0.89
N VAL A 100 -2.50 -8.15 -0.85
CA VAL A 100 -3.59 -7.96 -1.83
C VAL A 100 -4.90 -7.87 -1.06
N GLN A 101 -5.66 -6.80 -1.28
CA GLN A 101 -6.96 -6.59 -0.66
C GLN A 101 -8.02 -6.39 -1.74
N VAL A 102 -9.17 -7.01 -1.55
CA VAL A 102 -10.36 -6.83 -2.36
C VAL A 102 -11.50 -6.42 -1.43
N LEU A 103 -11.96 -5.18 -1.59
CA LEU A 103 -12.92 -4.55 -0.69
C LEU A 103 -14.11 -4.02 -1.47
N TYR A 104 -15.30 -4.29 -0.97
CA TYR A 104 -16.50 -3.58 -1.37
C TYR A 104 -16.61 -2.29 -0.58
N GLY A 105 -16.71 -1.16 -1.26
CA GLY A 105 -16.83 0.17 -0.69
C GLY A 105 -18.20 0.76 -0.98
N ARG A 106 -18.79 1.40 0.03
CA ARG A 106 -20.04 2.15 -0.10
C ARG A 106 -19.88 3.55 0.46
N LEU A 107 -20.24 4.54 -0.34
CA LEU A 107 -20.30 5.93 0.09
C LEU A 107 -21.43 6.07 1.15
N VAL A 108 -21.05 6.36 2.39
CA VAL A 108 -22.01 6.47 3.53
C VAL A 108 -22.33 7.91 3.88
N VAL A 109 -21.37 8.81 3.75
CA VAL A 109 -21.54 10.27 3.84
C VAL A 109 -20.64 10.93 2.78
N PRO A 110 -20.88 12.19 2.41
CA PRO A 110 -20.03 12.88 1.42
C PRO A 110 -18.54 12.73 1.73
N PHE A 111 -17.77 12.27 0.74
CA PHE A 111 -16.33 12.04 0.80
C PHE A 111 -15.85 10.87 1.66
N TRP A 112 -16.76 10.03 2.22
CA TRP A 112 -16.37 8.89 3.05
C TRP A 112 -17.01 7.59 2.58
N ASP A 113 -16.16 6.65 2.22
CA ASP A 113 -16.51 5.27 1.90
C ASP A 113 -16.30 4.36 3.12
N LEU A 114 -17.31 3.58 3.47
CA LEU A 114 -17.15 2.41 4.33
C LEU A 114 -16.76 1.24 3.46
N GLN A 115 -15.70 0.52 3.84
CA GLN A 115 -15.15 -0.59 3.08
C GLN A 115 -15.19 -1.87 3.89
N ALA A 116 -15.51 -3.00 3.23
CA ALA A 116 -15.44 -4.32 3.84
C ALA A 116 -15.01 -5.36 2.79
N GLY A 117 -14.25 -6.35 3.21
CA GLY A 117 -13.79 -7.40 2.29
C GLY A 117 -12.72 -8.30 2.87
N ILE A 118 -11.80 -8.73 2.00
CA ILE A 118 -10.77 -9.68 2.33
C ILE A 118 -9.38 -9.15 1.97
N ARG A 119 -8.39 -9.55 2.76
CA ARG A 119 -6.97 -9.29 2.55
C ARG A 119 -6.22 -10.62 2.56
N TYR A 120 -5.40 -10.82 1.55
CA TYR A 120 -4.41 -11.88 1.52
C TYR A 120 -3.03 -11.30 1.73
N PHE A 121 -2.40 -11.69 2.83
CA PHE A 121 -1.04 -11.26 3.15
C PHE A 121 -0.10 -12.45 3.15
N LYS A 122 0.97 -12.34 2.39
CA LYS A 122 2.03 -13.35 2.32
C LYS A 122 3.37 -12.70 2.61
N PRO A 123 3.95 -12.90 3.80
CA PRO A 123 5.35 -12.61 4.03
C PRO A 123 6.17 -13.62 3.22
N LEU A 124 7.04 -13.13 2.34
CA LEU A 124 7.81 -13.98 1.43
C LEU A 124 9.18 -14.35 2.01
N SER A 125 9.63 -13.64 3.05
CA SER A 125 10.88 -13.90 3.75
C SER A 125 10.74 -14.89 4.90
N SER A 126 9.68 -14.84 5.68
CA SER A 126 9.45 -15.77 6.80
C SER A 126 7.99 -15.71 7.28
N GLY A 127 7.38 -16.87 7.48
CA GLY A 127 6.05 -17.00 8.02
C GLY A 127 4.99 -17.50 7.03
N PRO A 128 3.89 -18.05 7.54
CA PRO A 128 2.78 -18.52 6.73
C PRO A 128 1.97 -17.34 6.17
N SER A 129 1.42 -17.53 4.97
CA SER A 129 0.40 -16.63 4.43
C SER A 129 -0.84 -16.65 5.32
N ARG A 130 -1.55 -15.53 5.37
CA ARG A 130 -2.78 -15.38 6.15
C ARG A 130 -3.85 -14.64 5.38
N ASN A 131 -5.07 -15.05 5.61
CA ASN A 131 -6.26 -14.36 5.17
C ASN A 131 -6.84 -13.53 6.32
N TYR A 132 -7.33 -12.35 5.99
CA TYR A 132 -7.96 -11.44 6.96
C TYR A 132 -9.30 -10.98 6.40
N ALA A 133 -10.29 -10.90 7.29
CA ALA A 133 -11.43 -10.07 7.06
C ALA A 133 -11.04 -8.61 7.32
N VAL A 134 -11.53 -7.71 6.51
CA VAL A 134 -11.21 -6.27 6.57
C VAL A 134 -12.47 -5.46 6.71
N VAL A 135 -12.47 -4.51 7.62
CA VAL A 135 -13.45 -3.42 7.69
C VAL A 135 -12.69 -2.13 7.85
N GLY A 136 -13.02 -1.13 7.04
CA GLY A 136 -12.30 0.13 7.04
C GLY A 136 -13.14 1.30 6.56
N VAL A 137 -12.56 2.46 6.68
CA VAL A 137 -13.09 3.72 6.18
C VAL A 137 -12.01 4.42 5.36
N GLN A 138 -12.42 5.05 4.28
CA GLN A 138 -11.54 5.88 3.45
C GLN A 138 -12.27 7.15 3.08
N GLY A 139 -11.58 8.27 3.09
CA GLY A 139 -12.19 9.52 2.69
C GLY A 139 -11.31 10.74 2.81
N LEU A 140 -11.94 11.90 2.61
CA LEU A 140 -11.32 13.20 2.76
C LEU A 140 -11.86 13.88 4.02
N ALA A 141 -10.99 14.07 4.99
CA ALA A 141 -11.27 14.89 6.16
C ALA A 141 -11.21 16.40 5.82
N PRO A 142 -11.70 17.30 6.71
CA PRO A 142 -11.57 18.74 6.53
C PRO A 142 -10.13 19.14 6.17
N TYR A 143 -10.00 20.22 5.38
CA TYR A 143 -8.72 20.70 4.83
C TYR A 143 -8.06 19.76 3.82
N ARG A 144 -8.80 18.79 3.24
CA ARG A 144 -8.33 17.84 2.21
C ARG A 144 -7.30 16.80 2.70
N PHE A 145 -7.33 16.46 3.99
CA PHE A 145 -6.56 15.33 4.47
C PHE A 145 -7.18 14.03 3.95
N GLY A 146 -6.40 13.26 3.18
CA GLY A 146 -6.73 11.89 2.85
C GLY A 146 -6.57 11.02 4.10
N VAL A 147 -7.60 10.26 4.44
CA VAL A 147 -7.61 9.36 5.60
C VAL A 147 -8.01 7.98 5.13
N GLN A 148 -7.22 6.99 5.51
CA GLN A 148 -7.57 5.59 5.37
C GLN A 148 -7.34 4.89 6.71
N ALA A 149 -8.36 4.19 7.22
CA ALA A 149 -8.23 3.40 8.45
C ALA A 149 -8.94 2.07 8.26
N ALA A 150 -8.28 0.98 8.64
CA ALA A 150 -8.81 -0.36 8.50
C ALA A 150 -8.45 -1.23 9.72
N ALA A 151 -9.40 -2.09 10.10
CA ALA A 151 -9.22 -3.17 11.05
C ALA A 151 -9.18 -4.50 10.29
N PHE A 152 -8.29 -5.38 10.73
CA PHE A 152 -8.03 -6.66 10.13
C PHE A 152 -8.24 -7.76 11.17
N VAL A 153 -9.00 -8.78 10.83
CA VAL A 153 -9.20 -9.96 11.68
C VAL A 153 -8.73 -11.18 10.90
N SER A 154 -7.65 -11.83 11.38
CA SER A 154 -7.12 -13.03 10.72
C SER A 154 -8.01 -14.25 10.93
N GLU A 155 -7.85 -15.25 10.09
CA GLU A 155 -8.50 -16.57 10.24
C GLU A 155 -8.18 -17.27 11.60
N ARG A 156 -7.12 -16.82 12.29
CA ARG A 156 -6.71 -17.31 13.62
C ARG A 156 -7.23 -16.44 14.79
N GLY A 157 -8.01 -15.40 14.48
CA GLY A 157 -8.55 -14.47 15.46
C GLY A 157 -7.54 -13.42 15.96
N ASP A 158 -6.46 -13.18 15.21
CA ASP A 158 -5.55 -12.08 15.48
C ASP A 158 -6.16 -10.79 14.91
N VAL A 159 -6.22 -9.76 15.75
CA VAL A 159 -6.80 -8.46 15.37
C VAL A 159 -5.70 -7.41 15.29
N SER A 160 -5.68 -6.67 14.21
CA SER A 160 -4.78 -5.53 13.99
C SER A 160 -5.53 -4.39 13.31
N ALA A 161 -4.95 -3.20 13.36
CA ALA A 161 -5.46 -2.01 12.72
C ALA A 161 -4.33 -1.21 12.08
N ARG A 162 -4.63 -0.55 10.97
CA ARG A 162 -3.76 0.42 10.29
C ARG A 162 -4.53 1.71 10.09
N ALA A 163 -3.86 2.82 10.33
CA ALA A 163 -4.38 4.14 9.97
C ALA A 163 -3.30 4.88 9.17
N GLU A 164 -3.75 5.60 8.17
CA GLU A 164 -2.91 6.36 7.26
C GLU A 164 -3.52 7.73 7.02
N LEU A 165 -2.67 8.74 7.04
CA LEU A 165 -2.99 10.13 6.77
C LEU A 165 -2.08 10.62 5.66
N GLU A 166 -2.65 11.32 4.69
CA GLU A 166 -1.94 11.91 3.57
C GLU A 166 -2.45 13.32 3.33
N TYR A 167 -1.55 14.20 2.88
CA TYR A 167 -1.91 15.54 2.49
C TYR A 167 -1.18 15.92 1.21
N GLU A 168 -1.85 16.65 0.31
CA GLU A 168 -1.25 17.19 -0.90
C GLU A 168 -1.13 18.72 -0.77
N LEU A 169 0.08 19.20 -0.48
CA LEU A 169 0.39 20.63 -0.44
C LEU A 169 0.88 21.09 -1.81
N LEU A 170 0.03 21.84 -2.50
CA LEU A 170 0.37 22.44 -3.78
C LEU A 170 1.30 23.65 -3.56
N LEU A 171 2.61 23.46 -3.77
CA LEU A 171 3.59 24.58 -3.74
C LEU A 171 3.44 25.46 -4.98
N THR A 172 3.16 24.82 -6.11
CA THR A 172 2.79 25.45 -7.38
C THR A 172 1.75 24.58 -8.08
N GLN A 173 1.33 24.93 -9.29
CA GLN A 173 0.42 24.10 -10.10
C GLN A 173 0.99 22.74 -10.48
N ARG A 174 2.32 22.54 -10.40
CA ARG A 174 3.01 21.31 -10.80
C ARG A 174 3.87 20.70 -9.70
N TRP A 175 4.31 21.48 -8.73
CA TRP A 175 5.09 21.02 -7.60
C TRP A 175 4.18 20.75 -6.42
N ILE A 176 4.11 19.51 -6.00
CA ILE A 176 3.25 19.06 -4.90
C ILE A 176 4.12 18.38 -3.85
N LEU A 177 4.03 18.89 -2.63
CA LEU A 177 4.66 18.27 -1.46
C LEU A 177 3.63 17.37 -0.77
N GLN A 178 3.96 16.10 -0.61
CA GLN A 178 3.06 15.06 -0.10
C GLN A 178 3.63 14.44 1.18
N PRO A 179 3.30 14.98 2.36
CA PRO A 179 3.51 14.28 3.62
C PRO A 179 2.52 13.12 3.76
N ARG A 180 3.01 11.98 4.24
CA ARG A 180 2.26 10.77 4.56
C ARG A 180 2.67 10.27 5.93
N PHE A 181 1.70 9.82 6.70
CA PHE A 181 1.89 9.23 8.02
C PHE A 181 1.09 7.95 8.12
N ALA A 182 1.70 6.86 8.58
CA ALA A 182 1.03 5.60 8.79
C ALA A 182 1.40 4.99 10.13
N ILE A 183 0.43 4.34 10.76
CA ILE A 183 0.62 3.57 12.00
C ILE A 183 -0.01 2.19 11.88
N ASN A 184 0.64 1.20 12.47
CA ASN A 184 0.15 -0.17 12.59
C ASN A 184 0.09 -0.58 14.05
N ILE A 185 -1.05 -1.17 14.46
CA ILE A 185 -1.31 -1.61 15.83
C ILE A 185 -1.85 -3.03 15.81
N ALA A 186 -1.42 -3.89 16.74
CA ALA A 186 -1.96 -5.24 16.91
C ALA A 186 -2.43 -5.47 18.35
N LEU A 187 -3.62 -6.09 18.50
CA LEU A 187 -4.17 -6.38 19.83
C LEU A 187 -3.49 -7.59 20.49
N LYS A 188 -2.95 -8.51 19.68
CA LYS A 188 -2.22 -9.70 20.13
C LYS A 188 -0.86 -9.77 19.47
N ALA A 189 0.10 -10.41 20.16
CA ALA A 189 1.39 -10.71 19.58
C ALA A 189 1.30 -11.91 18.65
N VAL A 190 1.83 -11.78 17.43
CA VAL A 190 1.92 -12.85 16.43
C VAL A 190 3.40 -13.11 16.15
N ARG A 191 4.01 -13.95 17.00
CA ARG A 191 5.46 -14.23 16.99
C ARG A 191 5.94 -14.77 15.65
N GLU A 192 5.13 -15.60 14.99
CA GLU A 192 5.43 -16.20 13.68
C GLU A 192 5.65 -15.13 12.58
N GLN A 193 5.00 -13.99 12.73
CA GLN A 193 5.13 -12.84 11.81
C GLN A 193 6.02 -11.73 12.37
N GLY A 194 6.57 -11.90 13.57
CA GLY A 194 7.36 -10.88 14.23
C GLY A 194 6.57 -9.65 14.69
N ILE A 195 5.25 -9.79 14.83
CA ILE A 195 4.35 -8.71 15.24
C ILE A 195 4.17 -8.78 16.77
N GLY A 196 4.47 -7.67 17.45
CA GLY A 196 4.24 -7.51 18.87
C GLY A 196 2.82 -7.02 19.17
N ARG A 197 2.42 -7.06 20.45
CA ARG A 197 1.18 -6.44 20.91
C ARG A 197 1.37 -4.94 21.06
N GLY A 198 0.36 -4.16 20.74
CA GLY A 198 0.31 -2.69 20.86
C GLY A 198 0.75 -2.00 19.57
N LEU A 199 1.42 -0.88 19.68
CA LEU A 199 1.98 -0.14 18.55
C LEU A 199 3.12 -0.95 17.94
N ASN A 200 2.98 -1.29 16.66
CA ASN A 200 3.95 -2.12 15.94
C ASN A 200 5.00 -1.27 15.24
N ASP A 201 4.54 -0.35 14.42
CA ASP A 201 5.41 0.55 13.67
C ASP A 201 4.71 1.86 13.34
N VAL A 202 5.53 2.85 13.08
CA VAL A 202 5.15 4.17 12.59
C VAL A 202 6.02 4.47 11.37
N GLU A 203 5.40 4.93 10.31
CA GLU A 203 6.05 5.41 9.09
C GLU A 203 5.70 6.86 8.86
N PHE A 204 6.68 7.67 8.53
CA PHE A 204 6.52 9.03 8.04
C PHE A 204 7.23 9.16 6.70
N GLY A 205 6.53 9.68 5.71
CA GLY A 205 7.06 9.94 4.37
C GLY A 205 6.86 11.38 3.96
N LEU A 206 7.81 11.93 3.23
CA LEU A 206 7.69 13.24 2.61
C LEU A 206 8.20 13.13 1.17
N ARG A 207 7.32 13.35 0.21
CA ARG A 207 7.63 13.23 -1.23
C ARG A 207 7.40 14.57 -1.91
N LEU A 208 8.33 14.99 -2.74
CA LEU A 208 8.21 16.16 -3.61
C LEU A 208 7.96 15.66 -5.03
N ARG A 209 6.74 15.83 -5.50
CA ARG A 209 6.24 15.38 -6.79
C ARG A 209 6.21 16.51 -7.80
N TYR A 210 6.61 16.21 -9.04
CA TYR A 210 6.49 17.12 -10.16
C TYR A 210 5.53 16.57 -11.22
N GLU A 211 4.39 17.20 -11.42
CA GLU A 211 3.41 16.79 -12.43
C GLU A 211 3.85 17.25 -13.82
N ILE A 212 4.47 16.35 -14.59
CA ILE A 212 4.75 16.55 -16.01
C ILE A 212 3.41 16.57 -16.77
N ARG A 213 2.58 15.60 -16.48
CA ARG A 213 1.15 15.51 -16.80
C ARG A 213 0.42 15.11 -15.53
N ARG A 214 -0.88 15.29 -15.49
CA ARG A 214 -1.67 14.88 -14.32
C ARG A 214 -1.57 13.38 -14.07
N GLU A 215 -1.51 12.58 -15.15
CA GLU A 215 -1.44 11.13 -15.12
C GLU A 215 -0.03 10.60 -14.82
N PHE A 216 1.00 11.43 -14.95
CA PHE A 216 2.40 11.04 -14.78
C PHE A 216 3.19 12.07 -13.99
N ALA A 217 3.64 11.67 -12.82
CA ALA A 217 4.38 12.53 -11.92
C ALA A 217 5.57 11.78 -11.28
N PRO A 218 6.82 12.04 -11.72
CA PRO A 218 8.00 11.62 -10.99
C PRO A 218 8.12 12.37 -9.67
N TYR A 219 8.75 11.72 -8.69
CA TYR A 219 9.02 12.32 -7.39
C TYR A 219 10.33 11.83 -6.77
N ILE A 220 10.81 12.62 -5.83
CA ILE A 220 11.87 12.27 -4.90
C ILE A 220 11.38 12.53 -3.49
N GLY A 221 11.96 11.87 -2.51
CA GLY A 221 11.52 12.08 -1.14
C GLY A 221 12.39 11.39 -0.11
N VAL A 222 11.91 11.47 1.11
CA VAL A 222 12.48 10.80 2.27
C VAL A 222 11.37 10.03 2.97
N SER A 223 11.70 8.88 3.53
CA SER A 223 10.82 8.19 4.45
C SER A 223 11.58 7.78 5.70
N TRP A 224 10.87 7.63 6.79
CA TRP A 224 11.39 7.19 8.06
C TRP A 224 10.39 6.20 8.65
N GLN A 225 10.92 5.05 9.08
CA GLN A 225 10.11 4.01 9.72
C GLN A 225 10.75 3.59 11.03
N LYS A 226 9.92 3.32 12.03
CA LYS A 226 10.38 2.81 13.31
C LYS A 226 9.41 1.77 13.87
N ARG A 227 9.97 0.64 14.31
CA ARG A 227 9.27 -0.45 15.00
C ARG A 227 9.30 -0.20 16.50
N TYR A 228 8.20 -0.53 17.18
CA TYR A 228 8.02 -0.30 18.62
C TYR A 228 7.67 -1.59 19.37
N GLY A 229 7.75 -1.52 20.71
CA GLY A 229 7.28 -2.56 21.62
C GLY A 229 7.83 -3.95 21.31
N GLY A 230 6.95 -4.93 21.33
CA GLY A 230 7.28 -6.33 21.04
C GLY A 230 7.77 -6.57 19.62
N THR A 231 7.29 -5.80 18.63
CA THR A 231 7.77 -5.87 17.25
C THR A 231 9.24 -5.53 17.15
N ALA A 232 9.67 -4.46 17.82
CA ALA A 232 11.08 -4.08 17.88
C ALA A 232 11.94 -5.14 18.63
N GLN A 233 11.39 -5.79 19.67
CA GLN A 233 12.08 -6.87 20.38
C GLN A 233 12.29 -8.09 19.47
N PHE A 234 11.26 -8.49 18.72
CA PHE A 234 11.37 -9.61 17.77
C PHE A 234 12.35 -9.30 16.63
N ALA A 235 12.37 -8.07 16.12
CA ALA A 235 13.32 -7.66 15.11
C ALA A 235 14.77 -7.76 15.63
N ARG A 236 15.06 -7.20 16.82
CA ARG A 236 16.39 -7.31 17.44
C ARG A 236 16.82 -8.75 17.70
N ALA A 237 15.89 -9.61 18.12
CA ALA A 237 16.18 -11.03 18.36
C ALA A 237 16.56 -11.79 17.06
N ARG A 238 16.17 -11.27 15.89
CA ARG A 238 16.54 -11.78 14.57
C ARG A 238 17.75 -11.09 13.96
N GLY A 239 18.33 -10.11 14.68
CA GLY A 239 19.43 -9.29 14.13
C GLY A 239 18.96 -8.25 13.12
N GLU A 240 17.64 -7.98 13.03
CA GLU A 240 17.06 -6.97 12.17
C GLU A 240 17.06 -5.60 12.86
N ASP A 241 17.21 -4.54 12.09
CA ASP A 241 17.10 -3.18 12.58
C ASP A 241 15.64 -2.82 12.95
N THR A 242 15.52 -1.91 13.91
CA THR A 242 14.22 -1.47 14.43
C THR A 242 13.74 -0.16 13.82
N GLY A 243 14.54 0.47 12.97
CA GLY A 243 14.16 1.69 12.27
C GLY A 243 15.28 2.24 11.42
N GLY A 244 14.89 3.05 10.46
CA GLY A 244 15.82 3.66 9.52
C GLY A 244 15.18 4.82 8.77
N GLY A 245 16.05 5.64 8.18
CA GLY A 245 15.68 6.66 7.20
C GLY A 245 15.99 6.17 5.80
N SER A 246 15.13 6.50 4.86
CA SER A 246 15.27 6.09 3.45
C SER A 246 15.19 7.31 2.54
N LEU A 247 16.02 7.30 1.50
CA LEU A 247 15.83 8.14 0.33
C LEU A 247 14.98 7.37 -0.67
N VAL A 248 14.01 8.03 -1.26
CA VAL A 248 13.09 7.43 -2.22
C VAL A 248 13.06 8.23 -3.51
N ALA A 249 12.99 7.53 -4.64
CA ALA A 249 12.79 8.13 -5.95
C ALA A 249 11.85 7.21 -6.76
N GLY A 250 10.82 7.79 -7.35
CA GLY A 250 9.80 6.99 -8.01
C GLY A 250 8.90 7.77 -8.93
N VAL A 251 7.84 7.10 -9.35
CA VAL A 251 6.81 7.66 -10.21
C VAL A 251 5.42 7.36 -9.63
N ARG A 252 4.51 8.31 -9.79
CA ARG A 252 3.07 8.15 -9.57
C ARG A 252 2.36 8.20 -10.91
N LEU A 253 1.45 7.26 -11.11
CA LEU A 253 0.67 7.11 -12.34
C LEU A 253 -0.79 6.90 -11.98
N TRP A 254 -1.70 7.45 -12.79
CA TRP A 254 -3.12 7.12 -12.67
C TRP A 254 -3.81 7.07 -14.05
N PHE A 255 -4.84 6.25 -14.13
CA PHE A 255 -5.60 5.97 -15.35
C PHE A 255 -7.09 5.91 -15.07
#